data_c844a792d00dfde6cf74b4fbf45c00f6
#
_entry.id   c844a792d00dfde6cf74b4fbf45c00f6
#
_cell.length_a   1.000
_cell.length_b   1.000
_cell.length_c   1.000
_cell.angle_alpha   90.00
_cell.angle_beta   90.00
_cell.angle_gamma   90.00
#
_symmetry.space_group_name_H-M   'P 1'
#
loop_
_entity.id
_entity.type
_entity.pdbx_description
1 polymer ?
#
loop_
_entity_poly.entity_id
_entity_poly.type
_entity_poly.pdbx_seq_one_letter_code
_entity_poly.pdbx_strand_id
1 'polypeptide(L)'
;MEINTKYTLENRRFVIGGAVVLLVLIFIIRLFFLQVVDSDYKAWADSNAFLKKTLIPSRGIIYDRNGKLLVYNQPSYEVMLVMREIQPFDTLDFCNILGITKELFVKRIAEIKNRRLNPGYSSYVPQVFMNHLSAQECGVLQEKLYKFPGFYIQNRTIREYEYPYGAHLLGNIGEVNQGDIEKDPYYVQGDNAGRSGVELSLIHISEPTRRRGIS
;
A
#
# COMPACT_ATOMS: atom_id res chain seq x y z
N MET A 1 17.60 -75.64 6.41
CA MET A 1 17.13 -74.46 7.21
C MET A 1 17.09 -73.19 6.36
N GLU A 2 16.78 -73.27 5.06
CA GLU A 2 16.79 -72.15 4.08
C GLU A 2 15.41 -71.66 3.66
N ILE A 3 14.34 -72.30 4.11
CA ILE A 3 12.98 -71.99 3.59
C ILE A 3 12.34 -70.80 4.27
N ASN A 4 12.76 -70.47 5.49
CA ASN A 4 12.11 -69.39 6.26
C ASN A 4 12.56 -67.97 5.90
N THR A 5 13.72 -67.81 5.26
CA THR A 5 14.24 -66.48 4.92
C THR A 5 13.59 -65.87 3.67
N LYS A 6 13.18 -66.70 2.70
CA LYS A 6 12.51 -66.21 1.48
C LYS A 6 11.10 -65.67 1.77
N TYR A 7 10.33 -66.35 2.60
CA TYR A 7 8.97 -65.89 2.97
C TYR A 7 8.98 -64.56 3.77
N THR A 8 9.98 -64.35 4.59
CA THR A 8 10.13 -63.10 5.33
C THR A 8 10.50 -61.91 4.44
N LEU A 9 11.27 -62.12 3.38
CA LEU A 9 11.63 -61.03 2.45
C LEU A 9 10.49 -60.68 1.51
N GLU A 10 9.70 -61.65 1.06
CA GLU A 10 8.53 -61.41 0.24
C GLU A 10 7.44 -60.65 0.99
N ASN A 11 7.17 -60.98 2.24
CA ASN A 11 6.23 -60.24 3.07
C ASN A 11 6.70 -58.82 3.35
N ARG A 12 7.99 -58.56 3.55
CA ARG A 12 8.54 -57.23 3.75
C ARG A 12 8.33 -56.32 2.54
N ARG A 13 8.50 -56.82 1.31
CA ARG A 13 8.25 -56.01 0.09
C ARG A 13 6.78 -55.55 -0.02
N PHE A 14 5.83 -56.41 0.38
CA PHE A 14 4.41 -56.04 0.39
C PHE A 14 4.09 -55.00 1.48
N VAL A 15 4.72 -55.14 2.64
CA VAL A 15 4.56 -54.15 3.74
C VAL A 15 5.17 -52.80 3.33
N ILE A 16 6.36 -52.77 2.74
CA ILE A 16 7.00 -51.56 2.25
C ILE A 16 6.18 -50.97 1.11
N GLY A 17 5.74 -51.77 0.14
CA GLY A 17 4.89 -51.33 -0.95
C GLY A 17 3.55 -50.71 -0.43
N GLY A 18 2.92 -51.39 0.52
CA GLY A 18 1.72 -50.86 1.17
C GLY A 18 1.93 -49.53 1.92
N ALA A 19 3.06 -49.43 2.61
CA ALA A 19 3.42 -48.17 3.30
C ALA A 19 3.64 -46.99 2.30
N VAL A 20 4.32 -47.28 1.18
CA VAL A 20 4.54 -46.28 0.13
C VAL A 20 3.20 -45.83 -0.50
N VAL A 21 2.34 -46.80 -0.85
CA VAL A 21 1.03 -46.52 -1.42
C VAL A 21 0.17 -45.66 -0.45
N LEU A 22 0.17 -46.03 0.83
CA LEU A 22 -0.55 -45.26 1.85
C LEU A 22 -0.01 -43.85 1.97
N LEU A 23 1.30 -43.65 1.95
CA LEU A 23 1.95 -42.34 2.00
C LEU A 23 1.60 -41.49 0.78
N VAL A 24 1.61 -42.06 -0.41
CA VAL A 24 1.19 -41.40 -1.66
C VAL A 24 -0.30 -40.98 -1.58
N LEU A 25 -1.13 -41.85 -1.05
CA LEU A 25 -2.56 -41.58 -0.91
C LEU A 25 -2.81 -40.41 0.07
N ILE A 26 -2.07 -40.35 1.17
CA ILE A 26 -2.11 -39.22 2.10
C ILE A 26 -1.70 -37.92 1.40
N PHE A 27 -0.65 -37.93 0.59
CA PHE A 27 -0.23 -36.76 -0.15
C PHE A 27 -1.26 -36.33 -1.19
N ILE A 28 -1.87 -37.25 -1.92
CA ILE A 28 -2.92 -36.93 -2.90
C ILE A 28 -4.12 -36.29 -2.20
N ILE A 29 -4.59 -36.84 -1.09
CA ILE A 29 -5.68 -36.26 -0.30
C ILE A 29 -5.28 -34.86 0.19
N ARG A 30 -4.08 -34.68 0.71
CA ARG A 30 -3.61 -33.38 1.20
C ARG A 30 -3.54 -32.34 0.08
N LEU A 31 -3.03 -32.71 -1.08
CA LEU A 31 -3.00 -31.85 -2.25
C LEU A 31 -4.40 -31.48 -2.75
N PHE A 32 -5.31 -32.45 -2.75
CA PHE A 32 -6.70 -32.18 -3.11
C PHE A 32 -7.33 -31.12 -2.17
N PHE A 33 -7.16 -31.27 -0.87
CA PHE A 33 -7.65 -30.27 0.09
C PHE A 33 -7.04 -28.90 -0.14
N LEU A 34 -5.72 -28.82 -0.35
CA LEU A 34 -4.98 -27.58 -0.59
C LEU A 34 -5.39 -26.88 -1.90
N GLN A 35 -5.70 -27.63 -2.95
CA GLN A 35 -5.94 -27.06 -4.29
C GLN A 35 -7.41 -26.82 -4.59
N VAL A 36 -8.32 -27.61 -4.02
CA VAL A 36 -9.75 -27.60 -4.37
C VAL A 36 -10.60 -27.02 -3.26
N VAL A 37 -10.30 -27.34 -2.01
CA VAL A 37 -11.14 -26.95 -0.86
C VAL A 37 -10.73 -25.61 -0.31
N ASP A 38 -9.43 -25.34 -0.24
CA ASP A 38 -8.89 -24.11 0.37
C ASP A 38 -8.76 -23.00 -0.67
N SER A 39 -9.72 -22.06 -0.65
CA SER A 39 -9.76 -20.91 -1.57
C SER A 39 -8.77 -19.80 -1.19
N ASP A 40 -8.24 -19.80 0.04
CA ASP A 40 -7.37 -18.74 0.54
C ASP A 40 -6.03 -18.69 -0.21
N TYR A 41 -5.50 -19.87 -0.56
CA TYR A 41 -4.28 -19.95 -1.38
C TYR A 41 -4.44 -19.37 -2.77
N LYS A 42 -5.62 -19.49 -3.37
CA LYS A 42 -5.93 -18.88 -4.66
C LYS A 42 -5.99 -17.36 -4.53
N ALA A 43 -6.64 -16.85 -3.50
CA ALA A 43 -6.68 -15.42 -3.22
C ALA A 43 -5.28 -14.83 -2.95
N TRP A 44 -4.41 -15.56 -2.25
CA TRP A 44 -3.02 -15.14 -2.03
C TRP A 44 -2.17 -15.21 -3.30
N ALA A 45 -2.34 -16.23 -4.13
CA ALA A 45 -1.67 -16.33 -5.43
C ALA A 45 -2.07 -15.17 -6.35
N ASP A 46 -3.34 -14.85 -6.43
CA ASP A 46 -3.86 -13.71 -7.20
C ASP A 46 -3.35 -12.37 -6.64
N SER A 47 -3.27 -12.22 -5.32
CA SER A 47 -2.74 -11.02 -4.69
C SER A 47 -1.22 -10.83 -4.89
N ASN A 48 -0.46 -11.92 -5.04
CA ASN A 48 0.97 -11.86 -5.33
C ASN A 48 1.27 -11.65 -6.82
N ALA A 49 0.38 -12.10 -7.71
CA ALA A 49 0.54 -11.97 -9.16
C ALA A 49 0.21 -10.54 -9.66
N PHE A 50 -0.65 -9.82 -8.94
CA PHE A 50 -1.12 -8.49 -9.33
C PHE A 50 -0.63 -7.41 -8.36
N LEU A 51 0.19 -6.48 -8.87
CA LEU A 51 0.49 -5.26 -8.15
C LEU A 51 -0.74 -4.36 -8.15
N LYS A 52 -1.53 -4.37 -7.08
CA LYS A 52 -2.66 -3.45 -6.92
C LYS A 52 -2.13 -2.03 -6.66
N LYS A 53 -2.02 -1.22 -7.70
CA LYS A 53 -1.72 0.21 -7.57
C LYS A 53 -3.03 0.97 -7.43
N THR A 54 -3.30 1.50 -6.24
CA THR A 54 -4.45 2.37 -6.02
C THR A 54 -4.18 3.72 -6.68
N LEU A 55 -4.99 4.07 -7.68
CA LEU A 55 -4.97 5.39 -8.28
C LEU A 55 -6.02 6.23 -7.56
N ILE A 56 -5.56 7.25 -6.83
CA ILE A 56 -6.44 8.19 -6.15
C ILE A 56 -6.83 9.26 -7.17
N PRO A 57 -8.11 9.36 -7.57
CA PRO A 57 -8.56 10.39 -8.50
C PRO A 57 -8.49 11.76 -7.82
N SER A 58 -8.27 12.81 -8.63
CA SER A 58 -8.35 14.18 -8.16
C SER A 58 -9.80 14.55 -7.82
N ARG A 59 -10.00 15.29 -6.74
CA ARG A 59 -11.33 15.79 -6.36
C ARG A 59 -11.86 16.82 -7.34
N GLY A 60 -13.18 16.95 -7.42
CA GLY A 60 -13.83 17.98 -8.22
C GLY A 60 -13.45 19.41 -7.79
N ILE A 61 -13.44 20.33 -8.72
CA ILE A 61 -13.19 21.75 -8.50
C ILE A 61 -14.50 22.43 -8.07
N ILE A 62 -14.45 23.38 -7.14
CA ILE A 62 -15.63 24.11 -6.66
C ILE A 62 -15.56 25.54 -7.16
N TYR A 63 -16.61 25.97 -7.83
CA TYR A 63 -16.81 27.33 -8.33
C TYR A 63 -17.96 28.01 -7.60
N ASP A 64 -17.96 29.34 -7.59
CA ASP A 64 -19.14 30.13 -7.19
C ASP A 64 -20.15 30.17 -8.34
N ARG A 65 -21.34 30.80 -8.11
CA ARG A 65 -22.35 30.96 -9.17
C ARG A 65 -21.92 31.84 -10.33
N ASN A 66 -20.86 32.62 -10.18
CA ASN A 66 -20.30 33.49 -11.24
C ASN A 66 -19.14 32.82 -11.97
N GLY A 67 -18.84 31.55 -11.68
CA GLY A 67 -17.73 30.81 -12.26
C GLY A 67 -16.36 31.16 -11.69
N LYS A 68 -16.30 31.86 -10.54
CA LYS A 68 -15.03 32.10 -9.85
C LYS A 68 -14.60 30.85 -9.10
N LEU A 69 -13.31 30.54 -9.20
CA LEU A 69 -12.67 29.42 -8.53
C LEU A 69 -12.66 29.66 -7.02
N LEU A 70 -13.18 28.70 -6.25
CA LEU A 70 -13.19 28.73 -4.80
C LEU A 70 -12.25 27.71 -4.21
N VAL A 71 -12.28 26.48 -4.73
CA VAL A 71 -11.48 25.37 -4.23
C VAL A 71 -10.96 24.54 -5.42
N TYR A 72 -9.68 24.28 -5.44
CA TYR A 72 -9.04 23.55 -6.51
C TYR A 72 -7.98 22.56 -5.98
N ASN A 73 -7.45 21.75 -6.87
CA ASN A 73 -6.44 20.78 -6.53
C ASN A 73 -5.08 21.27 -7.06
N GLN A 74 -4.12 21.40 -6.15
CA GLN A 74 -2.74 21.70 -6.49
C GLN A 74 -1.93 20.42 -6.51
N PRO A 75 -1.14 20.14 -7.56
CA PRO A 75 -0.25 19.00 -7.55
C PRO A 75 0.81 19.17 -6.48
N SER A 76 1.03 18.13 -5.72
CA SER A 76 2.07 18.01 -4.71
C SER A 76 2.81 16.69 -4.89
N TYR A 77 4.02 16.65 -4.42
CA TYR A 77 4.86 15.47 -4.54
C TYR A 77 5.29 15.00 -3.16
N GLU A 78 5.31 13.69 -2.99
CA GLU A 78 5.76 13.04 -1.76
C GLU A 78 6.94 12.14 -2.08
N VAL A 79 7.95 12.17 -1.22
CA VAL A 79 9.06 11.21 -1.28
C VAL A 79 8.67 9.99 -0.45
N MET A 80 8.59 8.88 -1.12
CA MET A 80 8.31 7.58 -0.50
C MET A 80 9.61 6.81 -0.32
N LEU A 81 9.65 5.98 0.70
CA LEU A 81 10.81 5.18 1.07
C LEU A 81 10.40 3.72 1.28
N VAL A 82 11.07 2.78 0.59
CA VAL A 82 10.99 1.34 0.84
C VAL A 82 12.27 0.90 1.54
N MET A 83 12.17 0.61 2.83
CA MET A 83 13.33 0.33 3.68
C MET A 83 14.19 -0.83 3.20
N ARG A 84 13.58 -1.86 2.60
CA ARG A 84 14.28 -3.04 2.11
C ARG A 84 15.16 -2.76 0.90
N GLU A 85 14.77 -1.78 0.09
CA GLU A 85 15.43 -1.46 -1.18
C GLU A 85 16.56 -0.45 -1.02
N ILE A 86 16.74 0.10 0.19
CA ILE A 86 17.83 1.04 0.46
C ILE A 86 19.16 0.32 0.31
N GLN A 87 20.00 0.86 -0.54
CA GLN A 87 21.42 0.54 -0.64
C GLN A 87 22.25 1.68 -0.05
N PRO A 88 23.52 1.45 0.29
CA PRO A 88 24.40 2.53 0.73
C PRO A 88 24.47 3.64 -0.34
N PHE A 89 24.15 4.85 0.03
CA PHE A 89 24.20 6.04 -0.82
C PHE A 89 24.75 7.24 -0.06
N ASP A 90 25.10 8.29 -0.78
CA ASP A 90 25.57 9.53 -0.18
C ASP A 90 24.41 10.31 0.45
N THR A 91 24.33 10.20 1.78
CA THR A 91 23.29 10.87 2.58
C THR A 91 23.41 12.38 2.55
N LEU A 92 24.64 12.92 2.38
CA LEU A 92 24.84 14.36 2.34
C LEU A 92 24.34 14.95 1.02
N ASP A 93 24.60 14.29 -0.12
CA ASP A 93 24.06 14.70 -1.43
C ASP A 93 22.53 14.68 -1.42
N PHE A 94 21.94 13.63 -0.86
CA PHE A 94 20.49 13.52 -0.71
C PHE A 94 19.89 14.64 0.15
N CYS A 95 20.51 14.92 1.32
CA CYS A 95 20.05 15.99 2.21
C CYS A 95 20.16 17.37 1.56
N ASN A 96 21.23 17.62 0.81
CA ASN A 96 21.42 18.89 0.09
C ASN A 96 20.36 19.11 -0.99
N ILE A 97 19.96 18.05 -1.71
CA ILE A 97 18.93 18.12 -2.75
C ILE A 97 17.56 18.46 -2.14
N LEU A 98 17.23 17.86 -1.00
CA LEU A 98 15.96 18.09 -0.30
C LEU A 98 15.99 19.31 0.64
N GLY A 99 17.12 20.00 0.78
CA GLY A 99 17.25 21.12 1.70
C GLY A 99 17.09 20.76 3.18
N ILE A 100 17.35 19.52 3.55
CA ILE A 100 17.20 19.00 4.93
C ILE A 100 18.55 18.78 5.60
N THR A 101 18.56 18.84 6.94
CA THR A 101 19.76 18.49 7.70
C THR A 101 19.90 16.98 7.88
N LYS A 102 21.13 16.50 8.03
CA LYS A 102 21.40 15.09 8.31
C LYS A 102 20.68 14.59 9.58
N GLU A 103 20.57 15.46 10.57
CA GLU A 103 19.87 15.14 11.82
C GLU A 103 18.39 14.89 11.59
N LEU A 104 17.75 15.73 10.77
CA LEU A 104 16.34 15.57 10.39
C LEU A 104 16.13 14.27 9.59
N PHE A 105 17.05 13.94 8.70
CA PHE A 105 17.03 12.69 7.94
C PHE A 105 17.04 11.47 8.88
N VAL A 106 18.00 11.43 9.83
CA VAL A 106 18.11 10.33 10.80
C VAL A 106 16.85 10.24 11.67
N LYS A 107 16.34 11.39 12.13
CA LYS A 107 15.12 11.48 12.93
C LYS A 107 13.92 10.92 12.17
N ARG A 108 13.72 11.30 10.90
CA ARG A 108 12.63 10.79 10.05
C ARG A 108 12.70 9.28 9.86
N ILE A 109 13.89 8.73 9.60
CA ILE A 109 14.05 7.27 9.49
C ILE A 109 13.73 6.56 10.80
N ALA A 110 14.12 7.14 11.94
CA ALA A 110 13.80 6.59 13.25
C ALA A 110 12.29 6.63 13.54
N GLU A 111 11.61 7.72 13.18
CA GLU A 111 10.15 7.86 13.28
C GLU A 111 9.42 6.81 12.43
N ILE A 112 9.83 6.62 11.18
CA ILE A 112 9.26 5.62 10.27
C ILE A 112 9.41 4.20 10.84
N LYS A 113 10.57 3.86 11.39
CA LYS A 113 10.84 2.55 12.00
C LYS A 113 10.10 2.32 13.32
N ASN A 114 9.66 3.37 13.95
CA ASN A 114 9.02 3.25 15.28
C ASN A 114 7.58 2.77 15.13
N ARG A 115 7.33 1.51 15.47
CA ARG A 115 5.99 0.91 15.40
C ARG A 115 4.94 1.56 16.31
N ARG A 116 5.37 2.33 17.33
CA ARG A 116 4.42 3.08 18.16
C ARG A 116 3.85 4.30 17.44
N LEU A 117 4.66 4.95 16.60
CA LEU A 117 4.24 6.09 15.78
C LEU A 117 3.63 5.65 14.45
N ASN A 118 4.09 4.53 13.94
CA ASN A 118 3.64 3.97 12.66
C ASN A 118 3.26 2.48 12.84
N PRO A 119 2.03 2.18 13.30
CA PRO A 119 1.58 0.80 13.53
C PRO A 119 1.60 -0.06 12.27
N GLY A 120 1.41 0.55 11.08
CA GLY A 120 1.46 -0.10 9.77
C GLY A 120 2.86 -0.26 9.19
N TYR A 121 3.92 -0.01 9.95
CA TYR A 121 5.28 -0.12 9.44
C TYR A 121 5.62 -1.53 8.95
N SER A 122 6.00 -1.60 7.70
CA SER A 122 6.62 -2.78 7.08
C SER A 122 7.81 -2.34 6.24
N SER A 123 8.88 -3.14 6.25
CA SER A 123 10.06 -2.85 5.43
C SER A 123 9.83 -3.01 3.92
N TYR A 124 8.74 -3.67 3.54
CA TYR A 124 8.37 -3.94 2.15
C TYR A 124 7.38 -2.93 1.57
N VAL A 125 6.67 -2.20 2.44
CA VAL A 125 5.63 -1.25 2.03
C VAL A 125 6.25 0.14 1.96
N PRO A 126 5.99 0.90 0.88
CA PRO A 126 6.41 2.28 0.78
C PRO A 126 5.88 3.12 1.95
N GLN A 127 6.77 3.85 2.59
CA GLN A 127 6.46 4.77 3.69
C GLN A 127 6.74 6.20 3.27
N VAL A 128 5.94 7.12 3.74
CA VAL A 128 6.13 8.54 3.44
C VAL A 128 7.35 9.06 4.20
N PHE A 129 8.37 9.49 3.48
CA PHE A 129 9.57 10.12 4.05
C PHE A 129 9.40 11.64 4.18
N MET A 130 8.92 12.30 3.14
CA MET A 130 8.71 13.74 3.11
C MET A 130 7.49 14.09 2.27
N ASN A 131 6.65 15.00 2.79
CA ASN A 131 5.42 15.49 2.17
C ASN A 131 5.65 16.88 1.57
N HIS A 132 4.76 17.29 0.70
CA HIS A 132 4.64 18.67 0.22
C HIS A 132 5.87 19.21 -0.53
N LEU A 133 6.49 18.40 -1.39
CA LEU A 133 7.51 18.90 -2.28
C LEU A 133 6.87 19.74 -3.39
N SER A 134 7.52 20.84 -3.72
CA SER A 134 7.20 21.64 -4.90
C SER A 134 7.59 20.92 -6.19
N ALA A 135 7.00 21.34 -7.30
CA ALA A 135 7.36 20.79 -8.61
C ALA A 135 8.85 20.98 -8.97
N GLN A 136 9.47 22.07 -8.49
CA GLN A 136 10.89 22.35 -8.72
C GLN A 136 11.78 21.39 -7.93
N GLU A 137 11.53 21.22 -6.63
CA GLU A 137 12.27 20.28 -5.78
C GLU A 137 12.10 18.84 -6.26
N CYS A 138 10.88 18.49 -6.67
CA CYS A 138 10.59 17.19 -7.27
C CYS A 138 11.41 16.96 -8.55
N GLY A 139 11.48 17.95 -9.45
CA GLY A 139 12.27 17.84 -10.69
C GLY A 139 13.75 17.58 -10.43
N VAL A 140 14.36 18.33 -9.50
CA VAL A 140 15.77 18.15 -9.12
C VAL A 140 16.02 16.78 -8.50
N LEU A 141 15.11 16.33 -7.63
CA LEU A 141 15.22 15.01 -7.00
C LEU A 141 15.04 13.89 -8.04
N GLN A 142 14.08 14.03 -8.96
CA GLN A 142 13.76 13.01 -9.96
C GLN A 142 14.93 12.81 -10.94
N GLU A 143 15.65 13.85 -11.29
CA GLU A 143 16.85 13.76 -12.12
C GLU A 143 17.96 12.92 -11.47
N LYS A 144 18.09 13.00 -10.14
CA LYS A 144 19.14 12.31 -9.38
C LYS A 144 18.64 11.04 -8.66
N LEU A 145 17.39 10.66 -8.84
CA LEU A 145 16.77 9.55 -8.11
C LEU A 145 17.48 8.21 -8.32
N TYR A 146 18.13 8.03 -9.46
CA TYR A 146 18.95 6.84 -9.76
C TYR A 146 20.10 6.60 -8.77
N LYS A 147 20.55 7.65 -8.05
CA LYS A 147 21.59 7.55 -7.02
C LYS A 147 21.06 7.08 -5.67
N PHE A 148 19.74 7.13 -5.47
CA PHE A 148 19.09 6.90 -4.19
C PHE A 148 18.12 5.71 -4.28
N PRO A 149 18.64 4.48 -4.38
CA PRO A 149 17.80 3.30 -4.44
C PRO A 149 16.94 3.15 -3.18
N GLY A 150 15.67 2.77 -3.37
CA GLY A 150 14.69 2.66 -2.31
C GLY A 150 13.86 3.92 -2.05
N PHE A 151 14.16 5.04 -2.74
CA PHE A 151 13.34 6.24 -2.74
C PHE A 151 12.52 6.35 -4.01
N TYR A 152 11.28 6.79 -3.89
CA TYR A 152 10.34 6.97 -5.00
C TYR A 152 9.60 8.29 -4.83
N ILE A 153 9.15 8.85 -5.93
CA ILE A 153 8.30 10.03 -5.93
C ILE A 153 6.87 9.58 -6.24
N GLN A 154 5.95 9.99 -5.38
CA GLN A 154 4.53 9.77 -5.58
C GLN A 154 3.83 11.13 -5.76
N ASN A 155 3.02 11.22 -6.80
CA ASN A 155 2.18 12.39 -7.03
C ASN A 155 0.99 12.33 -6.09
N ARG A 156 0.74 13.43 -5.39
CA ARG A 156 -0.48 13.67 -4.62
C ARG A 156 -1.12 14.99 -5.03
N THR A 157 -2.36 15.14 -4.67
CA THR A 157 -3.08 16.41 -4.84
C THR A 157 -3.42 16.99 -3.49
N ILE A 158 -3.06 18.24 -3.29
CA ILE A 158 -3.44 19.01 -2.11
C ILE A 158 -4.65 19.87 -2.48
N ARG A 159 -5.58 19.98 -1.55
CA ARG A 159 -6.75 20.85 -1.69
C ARG A 159 -6.37 22.25 -1.30
N GLU A 160 -6.52 23.20 -2.22
CA GLU A 160 -6.22 24.60 -2.04
C GLU A 160 -7.50 25.42 -2.05
N TYR A 161 -7.57 26.40 -1.15
CA TYR A 161 -8.69 27.32 -1.00
C TYR A 161 -8.23 28.72 -1.38
N GLU A 162 -8.81 29.26 -2.44
CA GLU A 162 -8.42 30.56 -3.00
C GLU A 162 -8.64 31.72 -1.99
N TYR A 163 -9.65 31.57 -1.13
CA TYR A 163 -10.00 32.63 -0.20
C TYR A 163 -9.93 32.15 1.25
N PRO A 164 -9.38 32.99 2.17
CA PRO A 164 -9.27 32.65 3.59
C PRO A 164 -10.60 32.76 4.38
N TYR A 165 -11.73 32.86 3.70
CA TYR A 165 -13.06 32.97 4.29
C TYR A 165 -14.00 31.91 3.70
N GLY A 166 -15.14 31.71 4.41
CA GLY A 166 -16.13 30.72 3.98
C GLY A 166 -15.83 29.29 4.43
N ALA A 167 -14.88 29.09 5.35
CA ALA A 167 -14.45 27.77 5.82
C ALA A 167 -15.60 26.91 6.37
N HIS A 168 -16.60 27.53 7.02
CA HIS A 168 -17.78 26.80 7.52
C HIS A 168 -18.65 26.24 6.40
N LEU A 169 -18.74 26.97 5.27
CA LEU A 169 -19.51 26.53 4.11
C LEU A 169 -18.73 25.49 3.28
N LEU A 170 -17.51 25.82 2.93
CA LEU A 170 -16.66 24.96 2.10
C LEU A 170 -16.26 23.68 2.83
N GLY A 171 -15.99 23.81 4.13
CA GLY A 171 -15.55 22.69 4.94
C GLY A 171 -14.06 22.41 4.83
N ASN A 172 -13.66 21.30 5.37
CA ASN A 172 -12.27 20.84 5.33
C ASN A 172 -12.17 19.34 4.99
N ILE A 173 -10.99 18.99 4.54
CA ILE A 173 -10.60 17.60 4.29
C ILE A 173 -9.68 17.14 5.41
N GLY A 174 -9.79 15.90 5.80
CA GLY A 174 -8.90 15.26 6.77
C GLY A 174 -8.61 13.84 6.39
N GLU A 175 -7.52 13.32 6.90
CA GLU A 175 -7.16 11.91 6.73
C GLU A 175 -8.21 11.01 7.38
N VAL A 176 -8.46 9.87 6.76
CA VAL A 176 -9.43 8.86 7.20
C VAL A 176 -8.94 8.19 8.48
N ASN A 177 -9.80 8.17 9.50
CA ASN A 177 -9.54 7.52 10.78
C ASN A 177 -9.93 6.03 10.72
N GLN A 178 -9.41 5.24 11.66
CA GLN A 178 -9.74 3.82 11.74
C GLN A 178 -11.25 3.56 11.89
N GLY A 179 -11.96 4.42 12.60
CA GLY A 179 -13.43 4.33 12.73
C GLY A 179 -14.19 4.61 11.42
N ASP A 180 -13.59 5.32 10.47
CA ASP A 180 -14.19 5.54 9.14
C ASP A 180 -14.00 4.30 8.26
N ILE A 181 -12.82 3.67 8.36
CA ILE A 181 -12.49 2.42 7.65
C ILE A 181 -13.40 1.27 8.10
N GLU A 182 -13.72 1.21 9.40
CA GLU A 182 -14.64 0.19 9.94
C GLU A 182 -16.08 0.39 9.46
N LYS A 183 -16.49 1.65 9.23
CA LYS A 183 -17.84 1.99 8.75
C LYS A 183 -18.01 1.76 7.26
N ASP A 184 -16.98 2.08 6.48
CA ASP A 184 -17.00 1.94 5.03
C ASP A 184 -15.70 1.28 4.53
N PRO A 185 -15.76 0.04 4.04
CA PRO A 185 -14.62 -0.72 3.52
C PRO A 185 -14.00 -0.07 2.25
N TYR A 186 -14.56 1.02 1.78
CA TYR A 186 -14.00 1.80 0.68
C TYR A 186 -12.72 2.51 1.08
N TYR A 187 -12.69 3.03 2.28
CA TYR A 187 -11.56 3.83 2.74
C TYR A 187 -10.37 2.95 3.09
N VAL A 188 -9.19 3.41 2.69
CA VAL A 188 -7.91 2.82 3.05
C VAL A 188 -7.13 3.83 3.87
N GLN A 189 -6.26 3.35 4.74
CA GLN A 189 -5.39 4.23 5.53
C GLN A 189 -4.54 5.11 4.60
N GLY A 190 -4.55 6.44 4.87
CA GLY A 190 -3.89 7.44 4.05
C GLY A 190 -4.81 8.12 3.03
N ASP A 191 -6.06 7.69 2.90
CA ASP A 191 -7.06 8.40 2.11
C ASP A 191 -7.51 9.68 2.82
N ASN A 192 -7.98 10.66 2.04
CA ASN A 192 -8.56 11.88 2.55
C ASN A 192 -10.07 11.87 2.34
N ALA A 193 -10.83 12.18 3.39
CA ALA A 193 -12.28 12.33 3.35
C ALA A 193 -12.69 13.76 3.73
N GLY A 194 -13.81 14.23 3.19
CA GLY A 194 -14.43 15.47 3.62
C GLY A 194 -14.93 15.35 5.06
N ARG A 195 -14.58 16.29 5.93
CA ARG A 195 -14.94 16.26 7.36
C ARG A 195 -16.08 17.19 7.70
N SER A 196 -16.28 18.24 6.94
CA SER A 196 -17.32 19.25 7.18
C SER A 196 -17.75 19.95 5.89
N GLY A 197 -18.85 20.72 5.96
CA GLY A 197 -19.34 21.59 4.91
C GLY A 197 -19.66 20.90 3.59
N VAL A 198 -19.44 21.60 2.49
CA VAL A 198 -19.67 21.10 1.12
C VAL A 198 -18.78 19.90 0.82
N GLU A 199 -17.53 19.88 1.31
CA GLU A 199 -16.63 18.76 1.12
C GLU A 199 -17.18 17.43 1.69
N LEU A 200 -17.87 17.48 2.83
CA LEU A 200 -18.57 16.33 3.40
C LEU A 200 -19.84 15.98 2.61
N SER A 201 -20.62 16.97 2.21
CA SER A 201 -21.86 16.75 1.47
C SER A 201 -21.63 16.11 0.10
N LEU A 202 -20.55 16.50 -0.59
CA LEU A 202 -20.20 15.97 -1.90
C LEU A 202 -19.80 14.51 -1.88
N ILE A 203 -19.32 13.98 -0.76
CA ILE A 203 -19.02 12.53 -0.62
C ILE A 203 -20.30 11.72 -0.89
N HIS A 204 -21.42 12.12 -0.29
CA HIS A 204 -22.69 11.41 -0.45
C HIS A 204 -23.33 11.58 -1.83
N ILE A 205 -22.98 12.63 -2.56
CA ILE A 205 -23.55 12.93 -3.89
C ILE A 205 -22.69 12.37 -5.02
N SER A 206 -21.36 12.48 -4.91
CA SER A 206 -20.42 12.16 -5.99
C SER A 206 -19.91 10.73 -5.96
N GLU A 207 -19.86 10.09 -4.80
CA GLU A 207 -19.30 8.76 -4.60
C GLU A 207 -20.29 7.57 -4.63
N PRO A 208 -21.63 7.73 -4.54
CA PRO A 208 -22.55 6.59 -4.60
C PRO A 208 -22.55 5.86 -5.96
N THR A 209 -21.99 6.45 -7.00
CA THR A 209 -21.85 5.81 -8.31
C THR A 209 -20.52 5.09 -8.46
N ARG A 210 -20.25 4.16 -7.58
CA ARG A 210 -19.19 3.17 -7.80
C ARG A 210 -19.54 2.33 -9.01
N ARG A 211 -18.89 2.57 -10.15
CA ARG A 211 -18.79 1.55 -11.16
C ARG A 211 -17.96 0.40 -10.58
N ARG A 212 -18.62 -0.68 -10.22
CA ARG A 212 -17.98 -1.99 -10.11
C ARG A 212 -17.54 -2.37 -11.52
N GLY A 213 -16.38 -1.93 -11.90
CA GLY A 213 -15.69 -2.42 -13.08
C GLY A 213 -15.22 -3.83 -12.75
N ILE A 214 -16.01 -4.81 -13.16
CA ILE A 214 -15.59 -6.19 -13.31
C ILE A 214 -14.93 -6.24 -14.67
N SER A 215 -13.68 -6.60 -14.71
CA SER A 215 -13.01 -7.14 -15.89
C SER A 215 -11.93 -8.09 -15.43
#